data_aaaff67173b2d55c10816a6840930e62
#
_entry.id   aaaff67173b2d55c10816a6840930e62
#
_cell.length_a   1.000
_cell.length_b   1.000
_cell.length_c   1.000
_cell.angle_alpha   90.00
_cell.angle_beta   90.00
_cell.angle_gamma   90.00
#
_symmetry.space_group_name_H-M   'P 1'
#
loop_
_entity.id
_entity.type
_entity.pdbx_description
1 polymer ?
#
loop_
_entity_poly.entity_id
_entity_poly.type
_entity_poly.pdbx_seq_one_letter_code
_entity_poly.pdbx_strand_id
1 'polypeptide(L)'
;CETFNMQSMLAKRVRQMNEYQSIMESNQSNTYMFIDLSDLDHVDGIEKSLRIGANDHIDSFFICLGEGRGEQYPKYCSPANGFAKKSKVVGGLFHKRACVFDVFETSRLLPKDVSEDKPMIYYFFPIHNNQFSYGYLAVSYEDNYSTNKTFNNWLAILGNALEMIRIKQKNQGLLQELNNLYVHDALTGLYNRRGFDSVSLEKYKRAKKEKKSFVIFAIDMDNLKVVNDRFGHMNGDLALRTIGEAMQAVAGKEDACARVGGDEYNVVGIGYTEDMAEQFVK
;
A
#
# COMPACT_ATOMS: atom_id res chain seq x y z
N CYS A 1 9.53 48.49 45.95
CA CYS A 1 8.35 47.64 45.64
C CYS A 1 7.94 47.70 44.15
N GLU A 2 7.88 48.89 43.51
CA GLU A 2 7.43 49.04 42.11
C GLU A 2 8.36 48.40 41.07
N THR A 3 9.69 48.50 41.23
CA THR A 3 10.69 47.89 40.32
C THR A 3 10.67 46.36 40.37
N PHE A 4 10.41 45.75 41.52
CA PHE A 4 10.31 44.30 41.67
C PHE A 4 9.02 43.78 40.99
N ASN A 5 7.94 44.54 41.03
CA ASN A 5 6.68 44.20 40.40
C ASN A 5 6.79 44.30 38.87
N MET A 6 7.52 45.28 38.33
CA MET A 6 7.74 45.45 36.89
C MET A 6 8.64 44.36 36.31
N GLN A 7 9.69 43.94 37.02
CA GLN A 7 10.55 42.82 36.61
C GLN A 7 9.76 41.46 36.57
N SER A 8 8.93 41.24 37.61
CA SER A 8 8.06 40.05 37.66
C SER A 8 7.04 40.02 36.50
N MET A 9 6.43 41.18 36.17
CA MET A 9 5.52 41.29 35.04
C MET A 9 6.24 41.11 33.70
N LEU A 10 7.44 41.61 33.52
CA LEU A 10 8.24 41.44 32.32
C LEU A 10 8.63 39.94 32.14
N ALA A 11 9.09 39.31 33.20
CA ALA A 11 9.42 37.88 33.19
C ALA A 11 8.22 37.00 32.82
N LYS A 12 7.01 37.35 33.33
CA LYS A 12 5.75 36.66 32.98
C LYS A 12 5.39 36.85 31.53
N ARG A 13 5.52 38.07 30.99
CA ARG A 13 5.25 38.33 29.55
C ARG A 13 6.24 37.63 28.63
N VAL A 14 7.51 37.62 28.99
CA VAL A 14 8.55 36.90 28.21
C VAL A 14 8.24 35.38 28.20
N ARG A 15 7.86 34.79 29.33
CA ARG A 15 7.43 33.38 29.39
C ARG A 15 6.20 33.13 28.48
N GLN A 16 5.18 33.98 28.57
CA GLN A 16 3.99 33.85 27.69
C GLN A 16 4.34 33.98 26.21
N MET A 17 5.22 34.92 25.85
CA MET A 17 5.67 35.08 24.47
C MET A 17 6.43 33.85 23.97
N ASN A 18 7.32 33.30 24.78
CA ASN A 18 8.07 32.07 24.44
C ASN A 18 7.12 30.87 24.31
N GLU A 19 6.10 30.74 25.18
CA GLU A 19 5.07 29.72 25.05
C GLU A 19 4.26 29.86 23.76
N TYR A 20 3.84 31.08 23.41
CA TYR A 20 3.13 31.33 22.13
C TYR A 20 4.00 31.04 20.92
N GLN A 21 5.27 31.41 20.96
CA GLN A 21 6.20 31.15 19.87
C GLN A 21 6.44 29.65 19.70
N SER A 22 6.64 28.91 20.78
CA SER A 22 6.76 27.45 20.78
C SER A 22 5.50 26.74 20.22
N ILE A 23 4.31 27.24 20.59
CA ILE A 23 3.04 26.70 20.07
C ILE A 23 2.91 26.98 18.55
N MET A 24 3.31 28.17 18.09
CA MET A 24 3.27 28.50 16.68
C MET A 24 4.23 27.67 15.84
N GLU A 25 5.47 27.51 16.30
CA GLU A 25 6.49 26.67 15.65
C GLU A 25 6.04 25.21 15.60
N SER A 26 5.47 24.70 16.68
CA SER A 26 4.90 23.36 16.73
C SER A 26 3.73 23.17 15.78
N ASN A 27 2.80 24.13 15.69
CA ASN A 27 1.68 24.05 14.78
C ASN A 27 2.13 24.10 13.31
N GLN A 28 3.13 24.91 13.01
CA GLN A 28 3.70 25.00 11.67
C GLN A 28 4.41 23.69 11.29
N SER A 29 5.19 23.12 12.19
CA SER A 29 5.83 21.80 11.99
C SER A 29 4.81 20.68 11.77
N ASN A 30 3.72 20.67 12.56
CA ASN A 30 2.63 19.70 12.43
C ASN A 30 1.91 19.83 11.08
N THR A 31 1.73 21.04 10.58
CA THR A 31 1.09 21.29 9.28
C THR A 31 1.96 20.77 8.14
N TYR A 32 3.25 21.04 8.15
CA TYR A 32 4.17 20.50 7.13
C TYR A 32 4.24 18.97 7.18
N MET A 33 4.32 18.39 8.36
CA MET A 33 4.33 16.94 8.54
C MET A 33 3.03 16.32 8.00
N PHE A 34 1.87 16.94 8.24
CA PHE A 34 0.59 16.45 7.73
C PHE A 34 0.56 16.47 6.19
N ILE A 35 1.04 17.55 5.57
CA ILE A 35 1.11 17.68 4.10
C ILE A 35 2.03 16.58 3.55
N ASP A 36 3.24 16.46 4.07
CA ASP A 36 4.23 15.47 3.60
C ASP A 36 3.72 14.04 3.76
N LEU A 37 3.04 13.72 4.87
CA LEU A 37 2.48 12.39 5.13
C LEU A 37 1.23 12.10 4.28
N SER A 38 0.44 13.11 3.91
CA SER A 38 -0.77 12.93 3.09
C SER A 38 -0.47 12.52 1.65
N ASP A 39 0.72 12.85 1.15
CA ASP A 39 1.16 12.51 -0.20
C ASP A 39 1.78 11.11 -0.31
N LEU A 40 1.98 10.42 0.83
CA LEU A 40 2.58 9.09 0.83
C LEU A 40 1.61 8.02 0.30
N ASP A 41 2.13 7.16 -0.57
CA ASP A 41 1.45 5.96 -1.05
C ASP A 41 1.84 4.71 -0.23
N HIS A 42 2.99 4.75 0.43
CA HIS A 42 3.58 3.65 1.17
C HIS A 42 4.21 4.10 2.47
N VAL A 43 4.24 3.20 3.44
CA VAL A 43 4.80 3.43 4.78
C VAL A 43 6.31 3.70 4.73
N ASP A 44 7.02 3.17 3.75
CA ASP A 44 8.48 3.31 3.60
C ASP A 44 8.96 4.77 3.34
N GLY A 45 8.03 5.71 3.14
CA GLY A 45 8.33 7.15 3.02
C GLY A 45 8.20 7.92 4.33
N ILE A 46 7.64 7.33 5.37
CA ILE A 46 7.31 8.02 6.64
C ILE A 46 8.57 8.62 7.29
N GLU A 47 9.71 7.94 7.25
CA GLU A 47 10.96 8.43 7.83
C GLU A 47 11.44 9.76 7.24
N LYS A 48 11.18 9.99 5.94
CA LYS A 48 11.58 11.22 5.24
C LYS A 48 10.69 12.40 5.60
N SER A 49 9.42 12.11 5.84
CA SER A 49 8.40 13.11 6.19
C SER A 49 8.43 13.41 7.70
N LEU A 50 8.95 12.50 8.49
CA LEU A 50 9.22 12.69 9.90
C LEU A 50 10.53 13.46 10.10
N ARG A 51 10.64 14.62 9.51
CA ARG A 51 11.50 15.65 10.07
C ARG A 51 10.89 16.05 11.42
N ILE A 52 10.99 15.13 12.36
CA ILE A 52 10.73 15.44 13.75
C ILE A 52 11.63 16.60 14.00
N GLY A 53 11.02 17.76 14.08
CA GLY A 53 11.74 18.97 14.38
C GLY A 53 12.61 18.58 15.54
N ALA A 54 13.90 18.72 15.36
CA ALA A 54 14.90 18.37 16.33
C ALA A 54 14.52 19.11 17.62
N ASN A 55 13.65 18.47 18.39
CA ASN A 55 13.43 18.84 19.75
C ASN A 55 14.73 18.37 20.39
N ASP A 56 15.62 19.30 20.73
CA ASP A 56 16.97 19.02 21.24
C ASP A 56 16.97 18.05 22.43
N HIS A 57 15.79 17.85 23.04
CA HIS A 57 15.54 16.96 24.17
C HIS A 57 15.23 15.50 23.83
N ILE A 58 14.97 15.14 22.55
CA ILE A 58 14.76 13.75 22.13
C ILE A 58 16.11 13.15 21.74
N ASP A 59 16.56 12.15 22.49
CA ASP A 59 17.77 11.41 22.19
C ASP A 59 17.52 10.31 21.15
N SER A 60 16.51 9.50 21.41
CA SER A 60 16.17 8.37 20.55
C SER A 60 14.67 8.23 20.40
N PHE A 61 14.19 7.86 19.20
CA PHE A 61 12.81 7.46 18.98
C PHE A 61 12.71 6.40 17.88
N PHE A 62 11.67 5.55 17.94
CA PHE A 62 11.40 4.49 17.00
C PHE A 62 9.90 4.40 16.71
N ILE A 63 9.53 4.42 15.43
CA ILE A 63 8.18 4.11 14.99
C ILE A 63 8.14 2.64 14.63
N CYS A 64 7.51 1.87 15.48
CA CYS A 64 7.40 0.43 15.36
C CYS A 64 6.00 0.09 14.84
N LEU A 65 5.90 -0.36 13.59
CA LEU A 65 4.64 -0.82 13.02
C LEU A 65 4.55 -2.33 13.06
N GLY A 66 3.37 -2.84 13.43
CA GLY A 66 3.10 -4.26 13.49
C GLY A 66 2.97 -4.87 12.10
N GLU A 67 3.64 -6.01 11.83
CA GLU A 67 3.38 -6.78 10.62
C GLU A 67 2.04 -7.50 10.72
N GLY A 68 1.06 -7.08 9.88
CA GLY A 68 -0.24 -7.72 9.76
C GLY A 68 -0.12 -9.16 9.24
N ARG A 69 -1.00 -10.05 9.71
CA ARG A 69 -1.11 -11.42 9.21
C ARG A 69 -2.30 -11.55 8.27
N GLY A 70 -2.02 -11.98 7.02
CA GLY A 70 -3.02 -12.47 6.07
C GLY A 70 -3.59 -11.42 5.13
N GLU A 71 -4.28 -11.90 4.11
CA GLU A 71 -4.88 -11.09 3.03
C GLU A 71 -5.97 -10.11 3.50
N GLN A 72 -6.51 -10.33 4.70
CA GLN A 72 -7.63 -9.57 5.25
C GLN A 72 -7.22 -8.24 5.91
N TYR A 73 -5.92 -8.08 6.22
CA TYR A 73 -5.39 -6.87 6.86
C TYR A 73 -4.20 -6.31 6.07
N PRO A 74 -4.14 -4.99 5.89
CA PRO A 74 -2.96 -4.36 5.32
C PRO A 74 -1.68 -4.73 6.09
N LYS A 75 -0.55 -4.72 5.40
CA LYS A 75 0.75 -5.21 5.89
C LYS A 75 1.16 -4.70 7.29
N TYR A 76 0.64 -3.53 7.72
CA TYR A 76 1.01 -2.87 8.97
C TYR A 76 -0.19 -2.54 9.87
N CYS A 77 -1.21 -3.40 9.90
CA CYS A 77 -2.43 -3.13 10.64
C CYS A 77 -2.88 -4.38 11.39
N SER A 78 -3.34 -4.20 12.61
CA SER A 78 -3.93 -5.23 13.46
C SER A 78 -5.32 -4.79 13.93
N PRO A 79 -6.24 -5.70 14.28
CA PRO A 79 -7.47 -5.34 14.97
C PRO A 79 -7.16 -4.54 16.24
N ALA A 80 -8.04 -3.64 16.64
CA ALA A 80 -7.86 -2.74 17.78
C ALA A 80 -7.55 -3.46 19.12
N ASN A 81 -7.82 -4.75 19.22
CA ASN A 81 -7.69 -5.53 20.46
C ASN A 81 -6.34 -6.27 20.60
N GLY A 82 -5.31 -5.88 19.86
CA GLY A 82 -4.00 -6.51 20.01
C GLY A 82 -2.90 -5.92 19.14
N PHE A 83 -1.67 -6.23 19.51
CA PHE A 83 -0.49 -5.92 18.71
C PHE A 83 -0.12 -7.12 17.82
N ALA A 84 0.46 -6.86 16.66
CA ALA A 84 1.03 -7.90 15.83
C ALA A 84 2.15 -8.62 16.59
N LYS A 85 2.39 -9.91 16.28
CA LYS A 85 3.48 -10.68 16.91
C LYS A 85 4.86 -10.17 16.54
N LYS A 86 4.99 -9.58 15.36
CA LYS A 86 6.23 -9.00 14.85
C LYS A 86 6.02 -7.52 14.54
N SER A 87 7.05 -6.74 14.75
CA SER A 87 7.10 -5.31 14.46
C SER A 87 8.33 -4.98 13.62
N LYS A 88 8.19 -3.96 12.78
CA LYS A 88 9.27 -3.37 11.99
C LYS A 88 9.42 -1.90 12.37
N VAL A 89 10.64 -1.44 12.57
CA VAL A 89 10.92 0.00 12.67
C VAL A 89 10.85 0.60 11.27
N VAL A 90 9.90 1.51 11.05
CA VAL A 90 9.71 2.18 9.75
C VAL A 90 10.31 3.58 9.71
N GLY A 91 10.77 4.07 10.85
CA GLY A 91 11.48 5.33 10.97
C GLY A 91 11.95 5.53 12.41
N GLY A 92 13.10 6.13 12.58
CA GLY A 92 13.62 6.39 13.91
C GLY A 92 15.01 7.00 13.93
N LEU A 93 15.34 7.51 15.09
CA LEU A 93 16.69 7.96 15.45
C LEU A 93 17.15 7.19 16.66
N PHE A 94 18.40 6.80 16.65
CA PHE A 94 19.11 6.27 17.82
C PHE A 94 20.34 7.16 18.08
N HIS A 95 20.39 7.77 19.25
CA HIS A 95 21.39 8.79 19.60
C HIS A 95 21.51 9.88 18.50
N LYS A 96 20.36 10.45 18.09
CA LYS A 96 20.26 11.50 17.06
C LYS A 96 20.76 11.08 15.66
N ARG A 97 20.97 9.77 15.41
CA ARG A 97 21.37 9.21 14.11
C ARG A 97 20.27 8.33 13.53
N ALA A 98 20.03 8.48 12.24
CA ALA A 98 19.10 7.59 11.53
C ALA A 98 19.58 6.14 11.60
N CYS A 99 18.65 5.23 11.88
CA CYS A 99 18.95 3.82 12.04
C CYS A 99 17.91 2.96 11.31
N VAL A 100 18.36 1.83 10.82
CA VAL A 100 17.53 0.81 10.19
C VAL A 100 17.66 -0.47 11.02
N PHE A 101 16.55 -1.10 11.30
CA PHE A 101 16.50 -2.33 12.09
C PHE A 101 15.72 -3.41 11.33
N ASP A 102 16.11 -4.65 11.56
CA ASP A 102 15.35 -5.81 11.10
C ASP A 102 14.01 -5.94 11.83
N VAL A 103 13.15 -6.80 11.28
CA VAL A 103 11.89 -7.18 11.93
C VAL A 103 12.19 -7.92 13.23
N PHE A 104 11.50 -7.56 14.30
CA PHE A 104 11.69 -8.14 15.62
C PHE A 104 10.36 -8.61 16.25
N GLU A 105 10.46 -9.47 17.26
CA GLU A 105 9.28 -9.90 18.02
C GLU A 105 8.74 -8.74 18.88
N THR A 106 7.47 -8.39 18.70
CA THR A 106 6.84 -7.24 19.38
C THR A 106 6.90 -7.35 20.91
N SER A 107 6.95 -8.58 21.45
CA SER A 107 7.12 -8.80 22.89
C SER A 107 8.41 -8.24 23.49
N ARG A 108 9.38 -7.92 22.66
CA ARG A 108 10.64 -7.28 23.09
C ARG A 108 10.52 -5.75 23.22
N LEU A 109 9.48 -5.17 22.63
CA LEU A 109 9.22 -3.72 22.58
C LEU A 109 10.24 -2.90 21.78
N LEU A 110 11.52 -3.32 21.71
CA LEU A 110 12.59 -2.67 20.96
C LEU A 110 13.42 -3.71 20.18
N PRO A 111 14.08 -3.31 19.07
CA PRO A 111 15.06 -4.15 18.38
C PRO A 111 16.20 -4.60 19.29
N LYS A 112 16.81 -5.73 18.99
CA LYS A 112 17.92 -6.28 19.80
C LYS A 112 19.15 -5.39 19.84
N ASP A 113 19.38 -4.65 18.76
CA ASP A 113 20.57 -3.83 18.56
C ASP A 113 20.47 -2.47 19.26
N VAL A 114 19.30 -2.18 19.87
CA VAL A 114 19.13 -1.06 20.80
C VAL A 114 19.61 -1.52 22.16
N SER A 115 20.93 -1.68 22.31
CA SER A 115 21.57 -1.92 23.60
C SER A 115 22.43 -0.71 23.98
N GLU A 116 22.32 -0.29 25.20
CA GLU A 116 23.02 0.89 25.71
C GLU A 116 23.90 0.52 26.89
N ASP A 117 25.07 1.15 26.95
CA ASP A 117 25.98 1.03 28.13
C ASP A 117 25.42 1.76 29.36
N LYS A 118 24.36 2.57 29.16
CA LYS A 118 23.68 3.32 30.23
C LYS A 118 22.20 2.98 30.28
N PRO A 119 21.59 2.93 31.48
CA PRO A 119 20.16 2.72 31.63
C PRO A 119 19.38 3.91 31.01
N MET A 120 18.49 3.61 30.09
CA MET A 120 17.61 4.58 29.43
C MET A 120 16.14 4.29 29.75
N ILE A 121 15.33 5.35 29.80
CA ILE A 121 13.88 5.25 29.97
C ILE A 121 13.21 5.52 28.65
N TYR A 122 12.43 4.54 28.19
CA TYR A 122 11.59 4.67 26.99
C TYR A 122 10.12 4.82 27.37
N TYR A 123 9.46 5.77 26.74
CA TYR A 123 8.02 5.96 26.80
C TYR A 123 7.40 5.38 25.54
N PHE A 124 6.35 4.58 25.70
CA PHE A 124 5.66 3.93 24.60
C PHE A 124 4.30 4.54 24.39
N PHE A 125 4.03 5.00 23.17
CA PHE A 125 2.77 5.61 22.78
C PHE A 125 2.13 4.77 21.66
N PRO A 126 0.90 4.26 21.86
CA PRO A 126 0.24 3.48 20.82
C PRO A 126 -0.13 4.37 19.63
N ILE A 127 0.10 3.85 18.43
CA ILE A 127 -0.34 4.46 17.17
C ILE A 127 -1.56 3.68 16.71
N HIS A 128 -2.71 4.31 16.79
CA HIS A 128 -3.99 3.67 16.45
C HIS A 128 -4.96 4.67 15.84
N ASN A 129 -5.94 4.14 15.15
CA ASN A 129 -7.18 4.78 14.77
C ASN A 129 -8.33 4.00 15.46
N ASN A 130 -9.56 4.52 15.43
CA ASN A 130 -10.73 3.96 16.13
C ASN A 130 -10.93 2.44 15.97
N GLN A 131 -10.48 1.85 14.85
CA GLN A 131 -10.70 0.44 14.53
C GLN A 131 -9.42 -0.39 14.42
N PHE A 132 -8.25 0.24 14.27
CA PHE A 132 -7.01 -0.44 13.97
C PHE A 132 -5.87 0.05 14.85
N SER A 133 -5.05 -0.89 15.29
CA SER A 133 -3.75 -0.61 15.89
C SER A 133 -2.66 -0.79 14.83
N TYR A 134 -1.86 0.24 14.62
CA TYR A 134 -0.75 0.21 13.65
C TYR A 134 0.55 -0.22 14.31
N GLY A 135 0.69 0.09 15.59
CA GLY A 135 1.90 -0.18 16.35
C GLY A 135 2.09 0.82 17.47
N TYR A 136 3.32 1.24 17.68
CA TYR A 136 3.65 2.18 18.73
C TYR A 136 4.88 3.02 18.36
N LEU A 137 5.00 4.16 19.02
CA LEU A 137 6.17 5.01 19.04
C LEU A 137 6.87 4.81 20.37
N ALA A 138 8.17 4.49 20.35
CA ALA A 138 9.04 4.46 21.51
C ALA A 138 9.91 5.70 21.48
N VAL A 139 10.00 6.44 22.60
CA VAL A 139 10.78 7.68 22.71
C VAL A 139 11.58 7.69 23.98
N SER A 140 12.81 8.13 23.90
CA SER A 140 13.68 8.42 25.04
C SER A 140 14.03 9.91 25.05
N TYR A 141 14.07 10.48 26.26
CA TYR A 141 14.41 11.89 26.51
C TYR A 141 15.69 11.98 27.35
N GLU A 142 16.51 12.98 27.06
CA GLU A 142 17.71 13.27 27.86
C GLU A 142 17.36 13.79 29.27
N ASP A 143 16.23 14.49 29.43
CA ASP A 143 15.74 15.06 30.69
C ASP A 143 14.33 14.57 31.04
N ASN A 144 13.90 14.76 32.31
CA ASN A 144 12.53 14.49 32.80
C ASN A 144 11.48 15.43 32.16
N TYR A 145 11.39 15.42 30.84
CA TYR A 145 10.49 16.28 30.10
C TYR A 145 9.05 15.73 30.16
N SER A 146 8.15 16.51 30.75
CA SER A 146 6.73 16.13 30.79
C SER A 146 6.18 16.13 29.37
N THR A 147 5.51 15.03 29.01
CA THR A 147 4.84 14.81 27.73
C THR A 147 3.97 15.99 27.32
N ASN A 148 4.41 16.74 26.36
CA ASN A 148 3.74 17.94 25.91
C ASN A 148 2.52 17.61 25.04
N LYS A 149 1.50 18.45 25.06
CA LYS A 149 0.31 18.41 24.16
C LYS A 149 0.67 18.28 22.67
N THR A 150 1.82 18.78 22.28
CA THR A 150 2.41 18.70 20.95
C THR A 150 2.57 17.25 20.49
N PHE A 151 2.94 16.33 21.37
CA PHE A 151 3.19 14.95 21.06
C PHE A 151 1.90 14.17 20.73
N ASN A 152 0.81 14.47 21.43
CA ASN A 152 -0.48 13.86 21.18
C ASN A 152 -1.02 14.24 19.81
N ASN A 153 -0.84 15.50 19.39
CA ASN A 153 -1.21 15.94 18.04
C ASN A 153 -0.39 15.21 16.97
N TRP A 154 0.90 15.03 17.23
CA TRP A 154 1.79 14.33 16.31
C TRP A 154 1.41 12.85 16.13
N LEU A 155 1.08 12.14 17.21
CA LEU A 155 0.57 10.77 17.17
C LEU A 155 -0.75 10.67 16.40
N ALA A 156 -1.65 11.63 16.59
CA ALA A 156 -2.92 11.69 15.86
C ALA A 156 -2.70 11.90 14.35
N ILE A 157 -1.77 12.79 13.98
CA ILE A 157 -1.41 13.03 12.57
C ILE A 157 -0.83 11.76 11.95
N LEU A 158 0.08 11.08 12.64
CA LEU A 158 0.67 9.83 12.17
C LEU A 158 -0.37 8.71 12.03
N GLY A 159 -1.25 8.55 13.02
CA GLY A 159 -2.34 7.57 12.97
C GLY A 159 -3.29 7.82 11.80
N ASN A 160 -3.66 9.08 11.55
CA ASN A 160 -4.49 9.46 10.40
C ASN A 160 -3.78 9.24 9.06
N ALA A 161 -2.50 9.55 8.96
CA ALA A 161 -1.72 9.31 7.75
C ALA A 161 -1.63 7.81 7.42
N LEU A 162 -1.38 6.97 8.41
CA LEU A 162 -1.38 5.51 8.24
C LEU A 162 -2.75 4.98 7.78
N GLU A 163 -3.84 5.53 8.32
CA GLU A 163 -5.19 5.20 7.88
C GLU A 163 -5.44 5.64 6.43
N MET A 164 -4.99 6.82 6.02
CA MET A 164 -5.10 7.27 4.64
C MET A 164 -4.34 6.35 3.68
N ILE A 165 -3.11 5.95 4.01
CA ILE A 165 -2.33 4.98 3.22
C ILE A 165 -3.11 3.65 3.11
N ARG A 166 -3.65 3.15 4.21
CA ARG A 166 -4.45 1.92 4.25
C ARG A 166 -5.68 1.99 3.33
N ILE A 167 -6.44 3.07 3.41
CA ILE A 167 -7.64 3.29 2.58
C ILE A 167 -7.24 3.38 1.11
N LYS A 168 -6.18 4.10 0.78
CA LYS A 168 -5.67 4.25 -0.58
C LYS A 168 -5.28 2.91 -1.19
N GLN A 169 -4.50 2.09 -0.47
CA GLN A 169 -4.12 0.75 -0.91
C GLN A 169 -5.33 -0.18 -1.09
N LYS A 170 -6.30 -0.14 -0.16
CA LYS A 170 -7.55 -0.90 -0.30
C LYS A 170 -8.34 -0.48 -1.54
N ASN A 171 -8.47 0.82 -1.77
CA ASN A 171 -9.18 1.33 -2.95
C ASN A 171 -8.47 0.96 -4.26
N GLN A 172 -7.14 1.01 -4.30
CA GLN A 172 -6.37 0.54 -5.45
C GLN A 172 -6.61 -0.95 -5.73
N GLY A 173 -6.59 -1.79 -4.68
CA GLY A 173 -6.91 -3.22 -4.82
C GLY A 173 -8.33 -3.45 -5.37
N LEU A 174 -9.33 -2.77 -4.82
CA LEU A 174 -10.72 -2.86 -5.32
C LEU A 174 -10.86 -2.38 -6.76
N LEU A 175 -10.17 -1.30 -7.14
CA LEU A 175 -10.17 -0.82 -8.53
C LEU A 175 -9.52 -1.83 -9.49
N GLN A 176 -8.45 -2.52 -9.07
CA GLN A 176 -7.83 -3.59 -9.85
C GLN A 176 -8.78 -4.78 -10.00
N GLU A 177 -9.46 -5.18 -8.92
CA GLU A 177 -10.44 -6.26 -8.96
C GLU A 177 -11.64 -5.91 -9.87
N LEU A 178 -12.18 -4.71 -9.73
CA LEU A 178 -13.24 -4.21 -10.60
C LEU A 178 -12.80 -4.17 -12.08
N ASN A 179 -11.57 -3.70 -12.34
CA ASN A 179 -11.06 -3.70 -13.71
C ASN A 179 -10.88 -5.12 -14.25
N ASN A 180 -10.41 -6.06 -13.44
CA ASN A 180 -10.32 -7.46 -13.84
C ASN A 180 -11.69 -8.03 -14.20
N LEU A 181 -12.72 -7.83 -13.37
CA LEU A 181 -14.09 -8.27 -13.66
C LEU A 181 -14.68 -7.58 -14.89
N TYR A 182 -14.25 -6.34 -15.16
CA TYR A 182 -14.74 -5.56 -16.30
C TYR A 182 -14.18 -6.02 -17.64
N VAL A 183 -12.93 -6.53 -17.67
CA VAL A 183 -12.23 -6.89 -18.92
C VAL A 183 -12.01 -8.39 -19.11
N HIS A 184 -12.32 -9.23 -18.11
CA HIS A 184 -12.19 -10.69 -18.21
C HIS A 184 -13.53 -11.41 -18.14
N ASP A 185 -13.58 -12.60 -18.74
CA ASP A 185 -14.71 -13.54 -18.65
C ASP A 185 -14.60 -14.35 -17.35
N ALA A 186 -15.66 -14.32 -16.55
CA ALA A 186 -15.67 -14.94 -15.22
C ALA A 186 -15.54 -16.48 -15.25
N LEU A 187 -15.91 -17.14 -16.35
CA LEU A 187 -15.86 -18.58 -16.49
C LEU A 187 -14.47 -19.08 -16.88
N THR A 188 -13.85 -18.43 -17.85
CA THR A 188 -12.60 -18.89 -18.48
C THR A 188 -11.35 -18.12 -18.00
N GLY A 189 -11.53 -16.94 -17.40
CA GLY A 189 -10.44 -16.03 -17.03
C GLY A 189 -9.77 -15.32 -18.22
N LEU A 190 -10.15 -15.61 -19.45
CA LEU A 190 -9.70 -14.92 -20.65
C LEU A 190 -10.25 -13.49 -20.70
N TYR A 191 -9.76 -12.66 -21.62
CA TYR A 191 -10.44 -11.39 -21.87
C TYR A 191 -11.90 -11.63 -22.29
N ASN A 192 -12.82 -10.80 -21.81
CA ASN A 192 -14.16 -10.73 -22.36
C ASN A 192 -14.16 -9.85 -23.63
N ARG A 193 -15.33 -9.65 -24.26
CA ARG A 193 -15.46 -8.82 -25.47
C ARG A 193 -14.85 -7.44 -25.30
N ARG A 194 -15.11 -6.76 -24.18
CA ARG A 194 -14.58 -5.41 -23.92
C ARG A 194 -13.05 -5.39 -23.75
N GLY A 195 -12.54 -6.35 -23.00
CA GLY A 195 -11.08 -6.53 -22.82
C GLY A 195 -10.41 -6.81 -24.16
N PHE A 196 -11.02 -7.67 -24.99
CA PHE A 196 -10.53 -7.96 -26.34
C PHE A 196 -10.48 -6.72 -27.24
N ASP A 197 -11.55 -5.94 -27.28
CA ASP A 197 -11.60 -4.72 -28.10
C ASP A 197 -10.48 -3.74 -27.70
N SER A 198 -10.27 -3.55 -26.39
CA SER A 198 -9.23 -2.66 -25.87
C SER A 198 -7.83 -3.15 -26.22
N VAL A 199 -7.52 -4.43 -25.92
CA VAL A 199 -6.17 -4.99 -26.15
C VAL A 199 -5.86 -5.13 -27.64
N SER A 200 -6.87 -5.45 -28.47
CA SER A 200 -6.71 -5.55 -29.92
C SER A 200 -6.38 -4.19 -30.54
N LEU A 201 -7.04 -3.13 -30.09
CA LEU A 201 -6.75 -1.78 -30.56
C LEU A 201 -5.33 -1.34 -30.19
N GLU A 202 -4.88 -1.64 -28.99
CA GLU A 202 -3.51 -1.36 -28.55
C GLU A 202 -2.48 -2.12 -29.40
N LYS A 203 -2.69 -3.43 -29.58
CA LYS A 203 -1.83 -4.28 -30.40
C LYS A 203 -1.81 -3.84 -31.87
N TYR A 204 -2.94 -3.45 -32.42
CA TYR A 204 -3.01 -2.90 -33.77
C TYR A 204 -2.16 -1.63 -33.95
N LYS A 205 -2.29 -0.68 -33.01
CA LYS A 205 -1.47 0.54 -33.01
C LYS A 205 0.03 0.24 -32.92
N ARG A 206 0.40 -0.72 -32.07
CA ARG A 206 1.77 -1.20 -31.91
C ARG A 206 2.29 -1.87 -33.18
N ALA A 207 1.53 -2.80 -33.76
CA ALA A 207 1.88 -3.47 -35.01
C ALA A 207 2.11 -2.47 -36.16
N LYS A 208 1.23 -1.47 -36.29
CA LYS A 208 1.36 -0.40 -37.27
C LYS A 208 2.64 0.42 -37.07
N LYS A 209 2.97 0.77 -35.82
CA LYS A 209 4.21 1.52 -35.47
C LYS A 209 5.46 0.71 -35.78
N GLU A 210 5.45 -0.58 -35.43
CA GLU A 210 6.57 -1.50 -35.63
C GLU A 210 6.63 -2.10 -37.04
N LYS A 211 5.68 -1.79 -37.90
CA LYS A 211 5.53 -2.36 -39.27
C LYS A 211 5.50 -3.88 -39.27
N LYS A 212 4.82 -4.46 -38.29
CA LYS A 212 4.62 -5.91 -38.13
C LYS A 212 3.21 -6.31 -38.58
N SER A 213 3.02 -7.58 -38.90
CA SER A 213 1.71 -8.15 -39.17
C SER A 213 0.84 -8.10 -37.89
N PHE A 214 -0.46 -8.00 -38.09
CA PHE A 214 -1.48 -8.08 -37.07
C PHE A 214 -2.48 -9.13 -37.49
N VAL A 215 -2.77 -10.10 -36.64
CA VAL A 215 -3.66 -11.22 -36.94
C VAL A 215 -4.71 -11.35 -35.83
N ILE A 216 -5.91 -11.74 -36.25
CA ILE A 216 -6.98 -12.15 -35.37
C ILE A 216 -7.45 -13.55 -35.83
N PHE A 217 -7.48 -14.49 -34.87
CA PHE A 217 -8.11 -15.80 -35.07
C PHE A 217 -9.48 -15.76 -34.39
N ALA A 218 -10.52 -16.10 -35.13
CA ALA A 218 -11.86 -16.29 -34.61
C ALA A 218 -12.13 -17.79 -34.52
N ILE A 219 -12.54 -18.25 -33.38
CA ILE A 219 -12.71 -19.67 -33.03
C ILE A 219 -14.11 -19.82 -32.43
N ASP A 220 -14.83 -20.85 -32.86
CA ASP A 220 -16.17 -21.18 -32.38
C ASP A 220 -16.19 -22.62 -31.89
N MET A 221 -16.84 -22.87 -30.74
CA MET A 221 -16.98 -24.23 -30.22
C MET A 221 -18.21 -24.92 -30.81
N ASP A 222 -17.96 -25.91 -31.63
CA ASP A 222 -19.02 -26.74 -32.18
C ASP A 222 -19.82 -27.50 -31.12
N ASN A 223 -21.14 -27.53 -31.31
CA ASN A 223 -22.05 -28.38 -30.53
C ASN A 223 -22.13 -28.13 -29.03
N LEU A 224 -21.80 -26.95 -28.50
CA LEU A 224 -21.96 -26.63 -27.08
C LEU A 224 -23.36 -26.94 -26.55
N LYS A 225 -24.41 -26.66 -27.34
CA LYS A 225 -25.80 -26.98 -26.99
C LYS A 225 -26.01 -28.47 -26.78
N VAL A 226 -25.43 -29.32 -27.64
CA VAL A 226 -25.54 -30.78 -27.50
C VAL A 226 -24.85 -31.28 -26.25
N VAL A 227 -23.71 -30.68 -25.90
CA VAL A 227 -22.99 -30.99 -24.66
C VAL A 227 -23.87 -30.62 -23.45
N ASN A 228 -24.44 -29.43 -23.44
CA ASN A 228 -25.32 -28.96 -22.37
C ASN A 228 -26.57 -29.87 -22.22
N ASP A 229 -27.23 -30.20 -23.32
CA ASP A 229 -28.47 -30.97 -23.32
C ASP A 229 -28.22 -32.42 -22.87
N ARG A 230 -27.06 -33.02 -23.22
CA ARG A 230 -26.70 -34.40 -22.86
C ARG A 230 -26.08 -34.56 -21.50
N PHE A 231 -25.22 -33.64 -21.12
CA PHE A 231 -24.33 -33.78 -19.95
C PHE A 231 -24.53 -32.71 -18.90
N GLY A 232 -25.44 -31.77 -19.15
CA GLY A 232 -25.73 -30.65 -18.25
C GLY A 232 -24.76 -29.46 -18.38
N HIS A 233 -25.19 -28.31 -17.92
CA HIS A 233 -24.45 -27.03 -18.02
C HIS A 233 -23.06 -27.07 -17.36
N MET A 234 -22.89 -27.83 -16.26
CA MET A 234 -21.57 -27.97 -15.63
C MET A 234 -20.51 -28.58 -16.56
N ASN A 235 -20.91 -29.53 -17.41
CA ASN A 235 -19.99 -30.11 -18.39
C ASN A 235 -19.77 -29.19 -19.59
N GLY A 236 -20.75 -28.40 -19.97
CA GLY A 236 -20.56 -27.32 -20.94
C GLY A 236 -19.58 -26.24 -20.42
N ASP A 237 -19.71 -25.83 -19.18
CA ASP A 237 -18.77 -24.90 -18.53
C ASP A 237 -17.36 -25.47 -18.46
N LEU A 238 -17.21 -26.76 -18.16
CA LEU A 238 -15.92 -27.44 -18.18
C LEU A 238 -15.30 -27.44 -19.57
N ALA A 239 -16.09 -27.76 -20.61
CA ALA A 239 -15.63 -27.73 -21.98
C ALA A 239 -15.16 -26.34 -22.41
N LEU A 240 -15.93 -25.29 -22.05
CA LEU A 240 -15.55 -23.90 -22.31
C LEU A 240 -14.24 -23.51 -21.62
N ARG A 241 -14.03 -23.91 -20.35
CA ARG A 241 -12.75 -23.69 -19.65
C ARG A 241 -11.60 -24.40 -20.34
N THR A 242 -11.81 -25.67 -20.71
CA THR A 242 -10.78 -26.49 -21.37
C THR A 242 -10.31 -25.86 -22.68
N ILE A 243 -11.23 -25.33 -23.50
CA ILE A 243 -10.86 -24.59 -24.70
C ILE A 243 -10.05 -23.35 -24.38
N GLY A 244 -10.49 -22.57 -23.39
CA GLY A 244 -9.76 -21.39 -22.95
C GLY A 244 -8.33 -21.69 -22.50
N GLU A 245 -8.14 -22.75 -21.72
CA GLU A 245 -6.82 -23.23 -21.27
C GLU A 245 -5.96 -23.73 -22.45
N ALA A 246 -6.56 -24.47 -23.38
CA ALA A 246 -5.85 -24.95 -24.58
C ALA A 246 -5.38 -23.76 -25.45
N MET A 247 -6.22 -22.77 -25.64
CA MET A 247 -5.85 -21.56 -26.38
C MET A 247 -4.70 -20.81 -25.72
N GLN A 248 -4.72 -20.66 -24.40
CA GLN A 248 -3.62 -20.02 -23.67
C GLN A 248 -2.31 -20.82 -23.74
N ALA A 249 -2.41 -22.13 -23.80
CA ALA A 249 -1.23 -23.02 -23.89
C ALA A 249 -0.50 -22.92 -25.24
N VAL A 250 -1.24 -22.67 -26.33
CA VAL A 250 -0.68 -22.57 -27.69
C VAL A 250 -0.39 -21.13 -28.11
N ALA A 251 -1.06 -20.15 -27.49
CA ALA A 251 -0.83 -18.75 -27.76
C ALA A 251 0.58 -18.31 -27.34
N GLY A 252 1.19 -17.41 -28.10
CA GLY A 252 2.46 -16.80 -27.76
C GLY A 252 2.34 -15.90 -26.51
N LYS A 253 3.47 -15.63 -25.84
CA LYS A 253 3.51 -14.78 -24.64
C LYS A 253 2.96 -13.36 -24.86
N GLU A 254 3.02 -12.89 -26.09
CA GLU A 254 2.54 -11.57 -26.50
C GLU A 254 1.11 -11.62 -27.06
N ASP A 255 0.49 -12.80 -27.19
CA ASP A 255 -0.86 -12.91 -27.72
C ASP A 255 -1.90 -12.65 -26.64
N ALA A 256 -3.11 -12.28 -27.05
CA ALA A 256 -4.22 -12.11 -26.13
C ALA A 256 -5.39 -12.97 -26.57
N CYS A 257 -5.83 -13.86 -25.65
CA CYS A 257 -6.97 -14.75 -25.84
C CYS A 257 -8.20 -14.17 -25.18
N ALA A 258 -9.36 -14.29 -25.83
CA ALA A 258 -10.62 -13.78 -25.32
C ALA A 258 -11.77 -14.77 -25.60
N ARG A 259 -12.76 -14.75 -24.72
CA ARG A 259 -14.08 -15.31 -24.96
C ARG A 259 -15.06 -14.15 -25.18
N VAL A 260 -15.53 -13.99 -26.42
CA VAL A 260 -16.32 -12.83 -26.84
C VAL A 260 -17.82 -13.10 -26.88
N GLY A 261 -18.21 -14.36 -26.81
CA GLY A 261 -19.60 -14.83 -26.83
C GLY A 261 -19.77 -16.11 -26.01
N GLY A 262 -20.92 -16.78 -26.13
CA GLY A 262 -21.21 -18.03 -25.43
C GLY A 262 -20.18 -19.12 -25.71
N ASP A 263 -19.94 -19.39 -27.00
CA ASP A 263 -19.04 -20.39 -27.58
C ASP A 263 -17.95 -19.76 -28.46
N GLU A 264 -17.96 -18.43 -28.62
CA GLU A 264 -17.07 -17.67 -29.49
C GLU A 264 -15.81 -17.22 -28.76
N TYR A 265 -14.64 -17.49 -29.35
CA TYR A 265 -13.35 -17.10 -28.88
C TYR A 265 -12.54 -16.34 -29.92
N ASN A 266 -11.67 -15.45 -29.48
CA ASN A 266 -10.75 -14.74 -30.34
C ASN A 266 -9.34 -14.78 -29.78
N VAL A 267 -8.34 -14.83 -30.68
CA VAL A 267 -6.95 -14.61 -30.33
C VAL A 267 -6.40 -13.49 -31.19
N VAL A 268 -5.68 -12.56 -30.60
CA VAL A 268 -5.00 -11.49 -31.32
C VAL A 268 -3.50 -11.54 -31.10
N GLY A 269 -2.72 -11.51 -32.18
CA GLY A 269 -1.26 -11.56 -32.14
C GLY A 269 -0.61 -10.55 -33.10
N ILE A 270 0.70 -10.33 -32.88
CA ILE A 270 1.54 -9.43 -33.67
C ILE A 270 2.78 -10.19 -34.17
N GLY A 271 3.18 -9.93 -35.41
CA GLY A 271 4.42 -10.47 -35.98
C GLY A 271 4.30 -11.91 -36.51
N TYR A 272 3.07 -12.38 -36.70
CA TYR A 272 2.83 -13.69 -37.32
C TYR A 272 3.22 -13.69 -38.79
N THR A 273 3.90 -14.76 -39.22
CA THR A 273 4.02 -15.11 -40.61
C THR A 273 2.83 -15.96 -41.04
N GLU A 274 2.64 -16.16 -42.34
CA GLU A 274 1.54 -17.01 -42.89
C GLU A 274 1.69 -18.45 -42.34
N ASP A 275 2.91 -18.99 -42.35
CA ASP A 275 3.19 -20.33 -41.81
C ASP A 275 2.86 -20.46 -40.32
N MET A 276 3.19 -19.44 -39.52
CA MET A 276 2.87 -19.42 -38.07
C MET A 276 1.34 -19.37 -37.86
N ALA A 277 0.62 -18.59 -38.68
CA ALA A 277 -0.82 -18.52 -38.58
C ALA A 277 -1.50 -19.85 -38.98
N GLU A 278 -0.99 -20.53 -40.01
CA GLU A 278 -1.46 -21.85 -40.37
C GLU A 278 -1.17 -22.92 -39.31
N GLN A 279 -0.01 -22.84 -38.66
CA GLN A 279 0.36 -23.75 -37.54
C GLN A 279 -0.53 -23.53 -36.32
N PHE A 280 -0.93 -22.30 -36.04
CA PHE A 280 -1.82 -21.99 -34.93
C PHE A 280 -3.22 -22.60 -35.11
N VAL A 281 -3.71 -22.74 -36.35
CA VAL A 281 -5.05 -23.23 -36.65
C VAL A 281 -5.08 -24.79 -36.75
N LYS A 282 -3.94 -25.45 -36.88
CA LYS A 282 -3.81 -26.91 -36.92
C LYS A 282 -3.71 -27.51 -35.54
#